data_7944dc04f41104cc099f273ed7df7993
#
_entry.id   7944dc04f41104cc099f273ed7df7993
#
_cell.length_a   1.000
_cell.length_b   1.000
_cell.length_c   1.000
_cell.angle_alpha   90.00
_cell.angle_beta   90.00
_cell.angle_gamma   90.00
#
_symmetry.space_group_name_H-M   'P 1'
#
loop_
_entity.id
_entity.type
_entity.pdbx_description
1 polymer ?
#
loop_
_entity_poly.entity_id
_entity_poly.type
_entity_poly.pdbx_seq_one_letter_code
_entity_poly.pdbx_strand_id
1 'polypeptide(L)'
;LPTQDSSRLVIEQGAQIDVSGLRDVTLSMSRNQMANRVFKSELADQPLQRDGVLYRQTLQFDARNPINVANVKGFYEGIQRDAREWSTVGGNVSIIGSGSVSVQGASINVSGGRITYEDGALKTSLLRKGDRIVTLDQAKSGDRYDELYNSTSGNGKSVAGFEQGFDAGSLTLSAGQALA
;
A
#
# COMPACT_ATOMS: atom_id res chain seq x y z
N LEU A 1 54.37 -4.18 1.82
CA LEU A 1 53.36 -5.22 1.99
C LEU A 1 52.10 -4.54 2.53
N PRO A 2 50.90 -4.77 1.97
CA PRO A 2 49.69 -4.25 2.58
C PRO A 2 49.53 -4.88 3.96
N THR A 3 49.43 -4.05 5.01
CA THR A 3 49.10 -4.52 6.35
C THR A 3 47.72 -5.16 6.31
N GLN A 4 47.64 -6.47 6.58
CA GLN A 4 46.34 -7.12 6.73
C GLN A 4 45.60 -6.49 7.92
N ASP A 5 44.37 -6.03 7.68
CA ASP A 5 43.52 -5.55 8.75
C ASP A 5 43.10 -6.75 9.62
N SER A 6 43.57 -6.79 10.87
CA SER A 6 43.24 -7.85 11.83
C SER A 6 42.00 -7.54 12.64
N SER A 7 41.20 -6.55 12.22
CA SER A 7 39.95 -6.22 12.88
C SER A 7 38.98 -7.38 12.83
N ARG A 8 38.20 -7.54 13.88
CA ARG A 8 37.22 -8.61 14.00
C ARG A 8 35.90 -8.05 14.53
N LEU A 9 34.83 -8.25 13.77
CA LEU A 9 33.46 -8.00 14.18
C LEU A 9 32.81 -9.34 14.52
N VAL A 10 32.31 -9.47 15.74
CA VAL A 10 31.61 -10.71 16.18
C VAL A 10 30.26 -10.33 16.74
N ILE A 11 29.23 -10.97 16.20
CA ILE A 11 27.90 -11.02 16.80
C ILE A 11 27.81 -12.38 17.50
N GLU A 12 27.76 -12.34 18.83
CA GLU A 12 27.88 -13.53 19.66
C GLU A 12 26.68 -14.46 19.53
N GLN A 13 26.92 -15.72 19.88
CA GLN A 13 25.87 -16.73 19.95
C GLN A 13 24.72 -16.30 20.88
N GLY A 14 23.48 -16.43 20.40
CA GLY A 14 22.28 -16.01 21.13
C GLY A 14 21.93 -14.52 20.99
N ALA A 15 22.77 -13.72 20.33
CA ALA A 15 22.40 -12.35 20.00
C ALA A 15 21.17 -12.32 19.06
N GLN A 16 20.28 -11.36 19.27
CA GLN A 16 19.07 -11.17 18.47
C GLN A 16 19.05 -9.77 17.90
N ILE A 17 18.90 -9.67 16.59
CA ILE A 17 18.65 -8.43 15.87
C ILE A 17 17.29 -8.58 15.21
N ASP A 18 16.29 -7.84 15.69
CA ASP A 18 14.94 -7.87 15.13
C ASP A 18 14.57 -6.49 14.57
N VAL A 19 14.44 -6.44 13.27
CA VAL A 19 13.95 -5.29 12.50
C VAL A 19 12.76 -5.69 11.64
N SER A 20 12.02 -6.72 12.07
CA SER A 20 10.83 -7.17 11.35
C SER A 20 9.71 -6.13 11.40
N GLY A 21 8.88 -6.16 10.37
CA GLY A 21 7.68 -5.33 10.29
C GLY A 21 6.62 -5.73 11.32
N LEU A 22 5.85 -4.75 11.79
CA LEU A 22 4.75 -4.97 12.73
C LEU A 22 3.68 -5.90 12.14
N ARG A 23 3.14 -6.79 12.98
CA ARG A 23 2.12 -7.79 12.59
C ARG A 23 0.77 -7.62 13.29
N ASP A 24 0.69 -6.65 14.20
CA ASP A 24 -0.48 -6.38 15.04
C ASP A 24 -1.21 -5.08 14.63
N VAL A 25 -1.03 -4.64 13.39
CA VAL A 25 -1.70 -3.45 12.87
C VAL A 25 -3.09 -3.85 12.38
N THR A 26 -4.12 -3.30 13.02
CA THR A 26 -5.52 -3.51 12.61
C THR A 26 -6.12 -2.18 12.17
N LEU A 27 -6.77 -2.16 11.01
CA LEU A 27 -7.40 -0.99 10.43
C LEU A 27 -8.86 -1.27 10.06
N SER A 28 -9.69 -0.25 10.18
CA SER A 28 -11.06 -0.30 9.65
C SER A 28 -11.06 -0.39 8.13
N MET A 29 -12.01 -1.12 7.55
CA MET A 29 -12.24 -1.16 6.10
C MET A 29 -12.44 0.24 5.49
N SER A 30 -12.96 1.18 6.25
CA SER A 30 -13.14 2.58 5.81
C SER A 30 -11.83 3.27 5.40
N ARG A 31 -10.67 2.72 5.78
CA ARG A 31 -9.34 3.17 5.33
C ARG A 31 -9.18 3.07 3.81
N ASN A 32 -9.89 2.14 3.18
CA ASN A 32 -9.92 1.96 1.73
C ASN A 32 -10.98 2.84 1.04
N GLN A 33 -11.75 3.62 1.81
CA GLN A 33 -12.77 4.50 1.25
C GLN A 33 -12.14 5.78 0.70
N MET A 34 -12.35 6.04 -0.58
CA MET A 34 -11.99 7.29 -1.23
C MET A 34 -13.24 8.10 -1.57
N ALA A 35 -13.17 9.42 -1.38
CA ALA A 35 -14.23 10.36 -1.78
C ALA A 35 -13.57 11.66 -2.27
N ASN A 36 -13.36 11.77 -3.56
CA ASN A 36 -12.61 12.86 -4.17
C ASN A 36 -13.39 13.54 -5.29
N ARG A 37 -13.33 14.86 -5.33
CA ARG A 37 -13.95 15.65 -6.40
C ARG A 37 -13.05 15.62 -7.62
N VAL A 38 -13.65 15.31 -8.78
CA VAL A 38 -12.94 15.27 -10.06
C VAL A 38 -13.18 16.55 -10.88
N PHE A 39 -12.14 16.98 -11.55
CA PHE A 39 -12.13 18.14 -12.43
C PHE A 39 -11.64 17.74 -13.82
N LYS A 40 -11.30 18.73 -14.65
CA LYS A 40 -10.79 18.46 -16.02
C LYS A 40 -9.44 17.75 -16.03
N SER A 41 -8.60 17.92 -15.02
CA SER A 41 -7.31 17.25 -14.86
C SER A 41 -7.47 15.73 -14.75
N GLU A 42 -8.35 15.26 -13.88
CA GLU A 42 -8.62 13.83 -13.67
C GLU A 42 -9.39 13.21 -14.85
N LEU A 43 -10.06 14.04 -15.66
CA LEU A 43 -10.85 13.64 -16.81
C LEU A 43 -10.17 13.95 -18.15
N ALA A 44 -8.88 14.37 -18.16
CA ALA A 44 -8.18 14.83 -19.35
C ALA A 44 -8.19 13.80 -20.49
N ASP A 45 -7.94 12.54 -20.15
CA ASP A 45 -7.88 11.41 -21.09
C ASP A 45 -9.24 10.75 -21.32
N GLN A 46 -10.32 11.35 -20.79
CA GLN A 46 -11.68 10.81 -20.81
C GLN A 46 -12.66 11.85 -21.38
N PRO A 47 -12.63 12.15 -22.67
CA PRO A 47 -13.40 13.26 -23.23
C PRO A 47 -14.90 13.15 -23.01
N LEU A 48 -15.48 11.95 -23.05
CA LEU A 48 -16.91 11.73 -22.78
C LEU A 48 -17.28 12.01 -21.32
N GLN A 49 -16.34 11.83 -20.40
CA GLN A 49 -16.54 12.07 -18.97
C GLN A 49 -16.25 13.53 -18.60
N ARG A 50 -15.26 14.15 -19.26
CA ARG A 50 -14.87 15.55 -19.05
C ARG A 50 -16.02 16.52 -19.33
N ASP A 51 -16.84 16.21 -20.35
CA ASP A 51 -17.99 17.01 -20.76
C ASP A 51 -19.32 16.35 -20.34
N GLY A 52 -19.23 15.32 -19.48
CA GLY A 52 -20.35 14.52 -18.98
C GLY A 52 -20.69 14.75 -17.51
N VAL A 53 -21.44 13.82 -16.95
CA VAL A 53 -21.99 13.92 -15.59
C VAL A 53 -20.95 13.83 -14.46
N LEU A 54 -19.71 13.42 -14.74
CA LEU A 54 -18.66 13.30 -13.72
C LEU A 54 -17.98 14.63 -13.41
N TYR A 55 -18.03 15.60 -14.31
CA TYR A 55 -17.33 16.86 -14.12
C TYR A 55 -17.82 17.61 -12.89
N ARG A 56 -16.89 18.00 -12.02
CA ARG A 56 -17.11 18.64 -10.71
C ARG A 56 -17.93 17.82 -9.71
N GLN A 57 -18.05 16.50 -9.93
CA GLN A 57 -18.71 15.62 -8.99
C GLN A 57 -17.70 14.96 -8.04
N THR A 58 -18.18 14.57 -6.87
CA THR A 58 -17.41 13.74 -5.94
C THR A 58 -17.63 12.29 -6.29
N LEU A 59 -16.54 11.56 -6.57
CA LEU A 59 -16.58 10.11 -6.76
C LEU A 59 -16.24 9.41 -5.46
N GLN A 60 -17.09 8.44 -5.08
CA GLN A 60 -16.86 7.53 -3.95
C GLN A 60 -16.45 6.18 -4.51
N PHE A 61 -15.31 5.65 -4.06
CA PHE A 61 -14.80 4.38 -4.55
C PHE A 61 -13.87 3.70 -3.54
N ASP A 62 -13.66 2.40 -3.76
CA ASP A 62 -12.71 1.58 -3.02
C ASP A 62 -11.31 1.77 -3.63
N ALA A 63 -10.34 2.20 -2.83
CA ALA A 63 -8.96 2.43 -3.25
C ALA A 63 -8.28 1.17 -3.83
N ARG A 64 -8.78 -0.03 -3.53
CA ARG A 64 -8.25 -1.30 -4.04
C ARG A 64 -8.70 -1.63 -5.45
N ASN A 65 -9.79 -1.02 -5.91
CA ASN A 65 -10.39 -1.29 -7.21
C ASN A 65 -10.05 -0.17 -8.20
N PRO A 66 -9.43 -0.50 -9.34
CA PRO A 66 -9.15 0.50 -10.37
C PRO A 66 -10.45 1.06 -10.95
N ILE A 67 -10.48 2.36 -11.21
CA ILE A 67 -11.56 3.00 -11.95
C ILE A 67 -11.02 3.53 -13.28
N ASN A 68 -11.80 3.38 -14.37
CA ASN A 68 -11.35 3.69 -15.73
C ASN A 68 -11.99 4.96 -16.31
N VAL A 69 -12.89 5.59 -15.56
CA VAL A 69 -13.64 6.78 -16.01
C VAL A 69 -13.00 8.11 -15.59
N ALA A 70 -11.95 8.05 -14.76
CA ALA A 70 -11.17 9.20 -14.32
C ALA A 70 -9.75 8.74 -13.93
N ASN A 71 -8.76 9.62 -14.08
CA ASN A 71 -7.41 9.40 -13.55
C ASN A 71 -7.39 9.76 -12.05
N VAL A 72 -7.41 8.77 -11.22
CA VAL A 72 -7.43 8.93 -9.75
C VAL A 72 -6.08 8.63 -9.09
N LYS A 73 -5.02 8.45 -9.88
CA LYS A 73 -3.68 8.09 -9.38
C LYS A 73 -3.18 9.05 -8.31
N GLY A 74 -3.31 10.36 -8.53
CA GLY A 74 -2.89 11.36 -7.55
C GLY A 74 -3.65 11.29 -6.22
N PHE A 75 -4.85 10.75 -6.21
CA PHE A 75 -5.62 10.57 -4.97
C PHE A 75 -5.05 9.43 -4.12
N TYR A 76 -4.61 8.32 -4.74
CA TYR A 76 -3.95 7.23 -4.01
C TYR A 76 -2.62 7.68 -3.39
N GLU A 77 -1.86 8.52 -4.09
CA GLU A 77 -0.60 9.07 -3.59
C GLU A 77 -0.80 10.01 -2.40
N GLY A 78 -1.99 10.60 -2.27
CA GLY A 78 -2.40 11.46 -1.16
C GLY A 78 -2.89 10.72 0.09
N ILE A 79 -3.02 9.39 0.08
CA ILE A 79 -3.41 8.62 1.26
C ILE A 79 -2.29 8.70 2.31
N GLN A 80 -2.56 9.41 3.41
CA GLN A 80 -1.62 9.49 4.52
C GLN A 80 -1.60 8.18 5.30
N ARG A 81 -0.44 7.58 5.46
CA ARG A 81 -0.21 6.43 6.32
C ARG A 81 0.34 6.89 7.66
N ASP A 82 -0.09 6.25 8.73
CA ASP A 82 0.46 6.51 10.05
C ASP A 82 1.79 5.75 10.29
N ALA A 83 2.44 6.03 11.41
CA ALA A 83 3.73 5.42 11.74
C ALA A 83 3.63 3.89 11.87
N ARG A 84 2.51 3.35 12.36
CA ARG A 84 2.31 1.90 12.50
C ARG A 84 2.15 1.24 11.14
N GLU A 85 1.42 1.86 10.21
CA GLU A 85 1.30 1.39 8.82
C GLU A 85 2.66 1.37 8.12
N TRP A 86 3.51 2.39 8.34
CA TRP A 86 4.86 2.42 7.78
C TRP A 86 5.77 1.36 8.40
N SER A 87 5.58 1.05 9.68
CA SER A 87 6.39 0.07 10.40
C SER A 87 6.03 -1.39 10.08
N THR A 88 5.13 -1.66 9.13
CA THR A 88 4.81 -3.02 8.67
C THR A 88 5.81 -3.56 7.65
N VAL A 89 6.65 -2.72 7.06
CA VAL A 89 7.73 -3.16 6.15
C VAL A 89 8.93 -3.61 6.98
N GLY A 90 9.59 -4.71 6.58
CA GLY A 90 10.82 -5.18 7.24
C GLY A 90 11.98 -4.21 7.06
N GLY A 91 12.77 -4.02 8.10
CA GLY A 91 13.95 -3.15 8.10
C GLY A 91 15.18 -3.81 7.48
N ASN A 92 16.18 -3.01 7.13
CA ASN A 92 17.43 -3.49 6.56
C ASN A 92 18.51 -3.58 7.61
N VAL A 93 19.27 -4.67 7.60
CA VAL A 93 20.45 -4.88 8.43
C VAL A 93 21.68 -4.94 7.55
N SER A 94 22.69 -4.13 7.86
CA SER A 94 23.98 -4.14 7.16
C SER A 94 25.11 -4.33 8.17
N ILE A 95 25.86 -5.42 8.03
CA ILE A 95 26.99 -5.78 8.88
C ILE A 95 28.23 -5.80 8.00
N ILE A 96 29.09 -4.81 8.16
CA ILE A 96 30.26 -4.59 7.32
C ILE A 96 31.49 -4.49 8.19
N GLY A 97 32.47 -5.33 7.92
CA GLY A 97 33.80 -5.31 8.59
C GLY A 97 34.92 -5.22 7.58
N SER A 98 35.99 -4.45 7.91
CA SER A 98 37.20 -4.37 7.08
C SER A 98 38.09 -5.62 7.23
N GLY A 99 38.06 -6.32 8.36
CA GLY A 99 38.70 -7.60 8.59
C GLY A 99 37.72 -8.78 8.49
N SER A 100 37.59 -9.56 9.55
CA SER A 100 36.66 -10.71 9.63
C SER A 100 35.32 -10.33 10.28
N VAL A 101 34.25 -10.92 9.80
CA VAL A 101 32.92 -10.81 10.38
C VAL A 101 32.39 -12.20 10.72
N SER A 102 31.92 -12.41 11.95
CA SER A 102 31.34 -13.66 12.43
C SER A 102 29.95 -13.40 13.01
N VAL A 103 28.95 -14.16 12.56
CA VAL A 103 27.55 -14.08 13.00
C VAL A 103 26.99 -15.45 13.42
N GLN A 104 27.86 -16.39 13.75
CA GLN A 104 27.46 -17.76 14.10
C GLN A 104 26.59 -17.79 15.35
N GLY A 105 25.43 -18.47 15.25
CA GLY A 105 24.50 -18.63 16.37
C GLY A 105 23.70 -17.39 16.75
N ALA A 106 23.81 -16.30 15.99
CA ALA A 106 22.94 -15.14 16.11
C ALA A 106 21.65 -15.31 15.31
N SER A 107 20.58 -14.65 15.75
CA SER A 107 19.31 -14.58 15.03
C SER A 107 19.10 -13.17 14.47
N ILE A 108 18.86 -13.09 13.16
CA ILE A 108 18.58 -11.81 12.50
C ILE A 108 17.23 -11.92 11.79
N ASN A 109 16.24 -11.13 12.23
CA ASN A 109 14.91 -11.13 11.70
C ASN A 109 14.63 -9.83 10.92
N VAL A 110 14.46 -9.94 9.61
CA VAL A 110 14.14 -8.85 8.68
C VAL A 110 12.78 -9.08 8.01
N SER A 111 11.95 -9.98 8.53
CA SER A 111 10.68 -10.34 7.89
C SER A 111 9.71 -9.15 7.80
N GLY A 112 8.87 -9.14 6.78
CA GLY A 112 7.78 -8.20 6.65
C GLY A 112 6.68 -8.44 7.68
N GLY A 113 5.91 -7.40 7.96
CA GLY A 113 4.73 -7.43 8.81
C GLY A 113 3.45 -7.60 8.01
N ARG A 114 2.33 -7.26 8.64
CA ARG A 114 1.00 -7.29 8.01
C ARG A 114 0.06 -6.26 8.63
N ILE A 115 -0.96 -5.92 7.85
CA ILE A 115 -2.14 -5.16 8.29
C ILE A 115 -3.35 -6.06 8.16
N THR A 116 -4.16 -6.13 9.20
CA THR A 116 -5.48 -6.78 9.19
C THR A 116 -6.54 -5.70 9.01
N TYR A 117 -7.31 -5.78 7.94
CA TYR A 117 -8.49 -4.94 7.74
C TYR A 117 -9.73 -5.64 8.26
N GLU A 118 -10.47 -4.97 9.14
CA GLU A 118 -11.73 -5.49 9.69
C GLU A 118 -12.84 -5.49 8.64
N ASP A 119 -13.85 -6.34 8.83
CA ASP A 119 -15.09 -6.26 8.04
C ASP A 119 -15.68 -4.86 8.10
N GLY A 120 -16.24 -4.39 7.00
CA GLY A 120 -16.82 -3.07 6.97
C GLY A 120 -17.69 -2.79 5.75
N ALA A 121 -18.24 -1.59 5.68
CA ALA A 121 -19.00 -1.15 4.53
C ALA A 121 -18.26 -0.05 3.78
N LEU A 122 -18.17 -0.17 2.46
CA LEU A 122 -17.60 0.83 1.58
C LEU A 122 -18.69 1.44 0.69
N LYS A 123 -18.62 2.75 0.54
CA LYS A 123 -19.51 3.51 -0.33
C LYS A 123 -18.89 3.61 -1.71
N THR A 124 -19.68 3.33 -2.73
CA THR A 124 -19.26 3.50 -4.12
C THR A 124 -20.28 4.32 -4.88
N SER A 125 -19.81 5.21 -5.75
CA SER A 125 -20.68 5.89 -6.70
C SER A 125 -21.20 4.91 -7.72
N LEU A 126 -22.44 5.12 -8.13
CA LEU A 126 -23.11 4.37 -9.17
C LEU A 126 -23.36 5.28 -10.37
N LEU A 127 -23.21 4.73 -11.56
CA LEU A 127 -23.46 5.43 -12.83
C LEU A 127 -24.64 4.80 -13.54
N ARG A 128 -25.58 5.63 -14.01
CA ARG A 128 -26.68 5.19 -14.87
C ARG A 128 -26.29 5.35 -16.34
N LYS A 129 -26.51 4.28 -17.10
CA LYS A 129 -26.40 4.26 -18.56
C LYS A 129 -27.69 3.69 -19.15
N GLY A 130 -28.59 4.55 -19.60
CA GLY A 130 -29.94 4.13 -19.97
C GLY A 130 -30.69 3.49 -18.80
N ASP A 131 -31.11 2.25 -18.97
CA ASP A 131 -31.80 1.46 -17.93
C ASP A 131 -30.85 0.67 -17.01
N ARG A 132 -29.52 0.81 -17.18
CA ARG A 132 -28.53 0.06 -16.40
C ARG A 132 -27.85 0.95 -15.38
N ILE A 133 -27.60 0.37 -14.22
CA ILE A 133 -26.76 0.96 -13.17
C ILE A 133 -25.50 0.12 -13.07
N VAL A 134 -24.35 0.79 -13.08
CA VAL A 134 -23.02 0.18 -12.94
C VAL A 134 -22.23 0.86 -11.84
N THR A 135 -21.33 0.13 -11.19
CA THR A 135 -20.38 0.68 -10.23
C THR A 135 -19.19 1.32 -10.95
N LEU A 136 -18.45 2.21 -10.28
CA LEU A 136 -17.31 2.91 -10.90
C LEU A 136 -16.21 1.96 -11.41
N ASP A 137 -15.98 0.84 -10.73
CA ASP A 137 -15.01 -0.19 -11.11
C ASP A 137 -15.44 -0.96 -12.37
N GLN A 138 -16.74 -1.03 -12.64
CA GLN A 138 -17.32 -1.65 -13.84
C GLN A 138 -17.53 -0.66 -14.99
N ALA A 139 -17.43 0.62 -14.71
CA ALA A 139 -17.67 1.66 -15.68
C ALA A 139 -16.55 1.74 -16.73
N LYS A 140 -16.91 1.93 -17.99
CA LYS A 140 -16.00 2.03 -19.13
C LYS A 140 -15.81 3.47 -19.57
N SER A 141 -14.59 3.86 -19.89
CA SER A 141 -14.25 5.19 -20.34
C SER A 141 -14.94 5.62 -21.64
N GLY A 142 -15.18 4.66 -22.53
CA GLY A 142 -15.84 4.89 -23.82
C GLY A 142 -17.38 4.96 -23.76
N ASP A 143 -17.97 4.82 -22.58
CA ASP A 143 -19.42 4.90 -22.39
C ASP A 143 -19.84 6.31 -21.98
N ARG A 144 -21.02 6.75 -22.42
CA ARG A 144 -21.67 7.96 -21.90
C ARG A 144 -22.63 7.57 -20.78
N TYR A 145 -22.57 8.30 -19.69
CA TYR A 145 -23.42 8.12 -18.52
C TYR A 145 -24.40 9.28 -18.39
N ASP A 146 -25.61 8.98 -17.93
CA ASP A 146 -26.69 9.93 -17.81
C ASP A 146 -26.75 10.58 -16.43
N GLU A 147 -26.32 9.85 -15.39
CA GLU A 147 -26.47 10.28 -14.00
C GLU A 147 -25.46 9.61 -13.09
N LEU A 148 -25.04 10.32 -12.04
CA LEU A 148 -24.19 9.84 -10.96
C LEU A 148 -24.97 9.80 -9.66
N TYR A 149 -24.95 8.68 -8.97
CA TYR A 149 -25.49 8.51 -7.62
C TYR A 149 -24.38 8.24 -6.62
N ASN A 150 -24.31 9.04 -5.58
CA ASN A 150 -23.42 8.78 -4.47
C ASN A 150 -24.17 8.07 -3.34
N SER A 151 -23.52 7.10 -2.73
CA SER A 151 -24.07 6.40 -1.57
C SER A 151 -24.18 7.36 -0.40
N THR A 152 -25.37 7.49 0.18
CA THR A 152 -25.60 8.25 1.42
C THR A 152 -25.30 7.40 2.65
N SER A 153 -25.43 7.98 3.85
CA SER A 153 -25.20 7.26 5.11
C SER A 153 -26.08 6.00 5.19
N GLY A 154 -25.47 4.86 5.46
CA GLY A 154 -26.15 3.58 5.65
C GLY A 154 -26.17 2.62 4.44
N ASN A 155 -25.86 3.07 3.24
CA ASN A 155 -25.95 2.26 2.01
C ASN A 155 -24.58 1.84 1.43
N GLY A 156 -23.62 1.52 2.28
CA GLY A 156 -22.34 0.94 1.83
C GLY A 156 -22.50 -0.55 1.46
N LYS A 157 -21.73 -1.01 0.48
CA LYS A 157 -21.59 -2.44 0.19
C LYS A 157 -20.76 -3.08 1.32
N SER A 158 -21.28 -4.14 1.94
CA SER A 158 -20.52 -4.93 2.91
C SER A 158 -19.33 -5.58 2.21
N VAL A 159 -18.15 -5.47 2.82
CA VAL A 159 -16.89 -6.03 2.34
C VAL A 159 -16.25 -6.79 3.48
N ALA A 160 -15.88 -8.04 3.22
CA ALA A 160 -15.16 -8.86 4.18
C ALA A 160 -13.76 -8.32 4.45
N GLY A 161 -13.31 -8.43 5.69
CA GLY A 161 -11.95 -8.12 6.09
C GLY A 161 -10.93 -9.00 5.38
N PHE A 162 -9.68 -8.56 5.39
CA PHE A 162 -8.58 -9.29 4.76
C PHE A 162 -7.25 -8.94 5.44
N GLU A 163 -6.24 -9.76 5.21
CA GLU A 163 -4.87 -9.48 5.62
C GLU A 163 -4.04 -9.03 4.41
N GLN A 164 -3.27 -7.96 4.60
CA GLN A 164 -2.28 -7.46 3.64
C GLN A 164 -0.89 -7.66 4.23
N GLY A 165 -0.08 -8.51 3.61
CA GLY A 165 1.33 -8.68 3.93
C GLY A 165 2.19 -7.60 3.29
N PHE A 166 3.37 -7.37 3.87
CA PHE A 166 4.38 -6.44 3.38
C PHE A 166 5.72 -7.11 3.18
N ASP A 167 6.58 -6.48 2.39
CA ASP A 167 7.87 -7.02 2.01
C ASP A 167 8.81 -7.14 3.22
N ALA A 168 9.64 -8.17 3.19
CA ALA A 168 10.78 -8.31 4.07
C ALA A 168 11.84 -7.25 3.74
N GLY A 169 12.65 -6.91 4.71
CA GLY A 169 13.84 -6.12 4.50
C GLY A 169 14.99 -6.93 3.91
N SER A 170 16.19 -6.39 4.01
CA SER A 170 17.41 -7.04 3.49
C SER A 170 18.44 -7.26 4.59
N LEU A 171 19.25 -8.31 4.43
CA LEU A 171 20.44 -8.56 5.22
C LEU A 171 21.65 -8.50 4.30
N THR A 172 22.58 -7.59 4.62
CA THR A 172 23.87 -7.48 3.94
C THR A 172 24.97 -7.83 4.91
N LEU A 173 25.80 -8.83 4.58
CA LEU A 173 27.00 -9.21 5.29
C LEU A 173 28.20 -8.99 4.37
N SER A 174 29.21 -8.25 4.83
CA SER A 174 30.43 -7.99 4.09
C SER A 174 31.64 -8.03 5.00
N ALA A 175 32.67 -8.74 4.57
CA ALA A 175 33.94 -8.84 5.28
C ALA A 175 35.09 -8.65 4.30
N GLY A 176 36.12 -7.93 4.70
CA GLY A 176 37.33 -7.72 3.89
C GLY A 176 38.21 -8.96 3.78
N GLN A 177 38.12 -9.90 4.71
CA GLN A 177 38.94 -11.10 4.76
C GLN A 177 38.11 -12.40 4.86
N ALA A 178 37.30 -12.55 5.93
CA ALA A 178 36.54 -13.77 6.17
C ALA A 178 35.14 -13.48 6.70
N LEU A 179 34.18 -14.27 6.23
CA LEU A 179 32.79 -14.27 6.71
C LEU A 179 32.47 -15.64 7.30
N ALA A 180 31.91 -15.70 8.52
CA ALA A 180 31.56 -16.93 9.21
C ALA A 180 30.27 -16.78 10.06
#